data_2f8e322e1b6c1800a1e12adb5ab68fcc
#
_entry.id   2f8e322e1b6c1800a1e12adb5ab68fcc
#
_cell.length_a   1.000
_cell.length_b   1.000
_cell.length_c   1.000
_cell.angle_alpha   90.00
_cell.angle_beta   90.00
_cell.angle_gamma   90.00
#
_symmetry.space_group_name_H-M   'P 1'
#
loop_
_entity.id
_entity.type
_entity.pdbx_description
1 polymer ?
#
loop_
_entity_poly.entity_id
_entity_poly.type
_entity_poly.pdbx_seq_one_letter_code
_entity_poly.pdbx_strand_id
1 'polypeptide(L)'
;YGKTDAACHLLKVRQQVIRAVEQNDVVICAFMDEHRRLSMMVLVSQLFNTKADFYLQRVSKDNLGLLIQALQDDFTLINHYGTAFGHTRIQDSYLALRLEELKFAALLESLKSSDLQFQADILVEDRVLH
;
A
#
# COMPACT_ATOMS: atom_id res chain seq x y z
N TYR A 1 9.29 6.40 18.31
CA TYR A 1 8.49 7.19 17.38
C TYR A 1 7.30 7.82 18.09
N GLY A 2 7.15 9.11 17.97
CA GLY A 2 5.96 9.80 18.43
C GLY A 2 4.85 9.73 17.37
N LYS A 3 3.64 10.04 17.80
CA LYS A 3 2.46 10.03 16.93
C LYS A 3 2.61 10.99 15.75
N THR A 4 3.13 12.19 16.01
CA THR A 4 3.34 13.21 14.97
C THR A 4 4.38 12.73 13.96
N ASP A 5 5.46 12.13 14.43
CA ASP A 5 6.53 11.63 13.57
C ASP A 5 6.04 10.50 12.68
N ALA A 6 5.25 9.58 13.24
CA ALA A 6 4.69 8.48 12.47
C ALA A 6 3.73 8.99 11.40
N ALA A 7 2.90 9.97 11.74
CA ALA A 7 1.95 10.57 10.80
C ALA A 7 2.68 11.29 9.66
N CYS A 8 3.72 12.05 9.97
CA CYS A 8 4.52 12.74 8.96
C CYS A 8 5.21 11.76 8.02
N HIS A 9 5.76 10.70 8.57
CA HIS A 9 6.44 9.70 7.77
C HIS A 9 5.46 8.97 6.85
N LEU A 10 4.31 8.60 7.37
CA LEU A 10 3.26 7.96 6.58
C LEU A 10 2.82 8.87 5.43
N LEU A 11 2.64 10.16 5.71
CA LEU A 11 2.25 11.13 4.69
C LEU A 11 3.29 11.22 3.58
N LYS A 12 4.57 11.24 3.93
CA LYS A 12 5.65 11.26 2.95
C LYS A 12 5.63 10.03 2.05
N VAL A 13 5.48 8.86 2.66
CA VAL A 13 5.43 7.61 1.90
C VAL A 13 4.23 7.59 0.96
N ARG A 14 3.08 8.04 1.44
CA ARG A 14 1.87 8.13 0.60
C ARG A 14 2.07 9.06 -0.58
N GLN A 15 2.75 10.17 -0.39
CA GLN A 15 3.05 11.09 -1.48
C GLN A 15 3.97 10.43 -2.51
N GLN A 16 4.92 9.62 -2.07
CA GLN A 16 5.79 8.87 -2.97
C GLN A 16 5.00 7.82 -3.75
N VAL A 17 4.05 7.15 -3.11
CA VAL A 17 3.16 6.19 -3.78
C VAL A 17 2.34 6.89 -4.86
N ILE A 18 1.70 8.01 -4.52
CA ILE A 18 0.89 8.77 -5.47
C ILE A 18 1.73 9.23 -6.66
N ARG A 19 2.93 9.72 -6.40
CA ARG A 19 3.84 10.16 -7.45
C ARG A 19 4.23 9.02 -8.38
N ALA A 20 4.52 7.85 -7.83
CA ALA A 20 4.87 6.69 -8.62
C ALA A 20 3.72 6.29 -9.55
N VAL A 21 2.49 6.33 -9.04
CA VAL A 21 1.30 6.01 -9.83
C VAL A 21 1.10 7.04 -10.94
N GLU A 22 1.20 8.33 -10.61
CA GLU A 22 1.00 9.39 -11.59
C GLU A 22 2.05 9.36 -12.70
N GLN A 23 3.28 9.01 -12.37
CA GLN A 23 4.39 8.92 -13.33
C GLN A 23 4.44 7.57 -14.04
N ASN A 24 3.48 6.69 -13.76
CA ASN A 24 3.43 5.35 -14.32
C ASN A 24 4.72 4.57 -14.03
N ASP A 25 5.23 4.71 -12.82
CA ASP A 25 6.51 4.14 -12.38
C ASP A 25 6.30 2.99 -11.39
N VAL A 26 5.20 2.27 -11.53
CA VAL A 26 4.86 1.13 -10.67
C VAL A 26 5.29 -0.18 -11.31
N VAL A 27 5.04 -0.30 -12.61
CA VAL A 27 5.17 -1.54 -13.36
C VAL A 27 6.11 -1.34 -14.55
N ILE A 28 6.92 -2.34 -14.83
CA ILE A 28 7.77 -2.39 -16.02
C ILE A 28 7.18 -3.42 -16.96
N CYS A 29 7.19 -3.11 -18.26
CA CYS A 29 6.69 -4.03 -19.28
C CYS A 29 7.57 -3.91 -20.52
N ALA A 30 7.90 -5.05 -21.10
CA ALA A 30 8.82 -5.12 -22.27
C ALA A 30 8.10 -5.23 -23.60
N PHE A 31 6.78 -5.16 -23.66
CA PHE A 31 6.09 -5.13 -24.95
C PHE A 31 6.57 -3.95 -25.78
N MET A 32 6.90 -4.23 -27.04
CA MET A 32 7.32 -3.19 -27.98
C MET A 32 6.15 -2.34 -28.43
N ASP A 33 4.97 -2.92 -28.56
CA ASP A 33 3.76 -2.18 -28.91
C ASP A 33 3.35 -1.27 -27.77
N GLU A 34 3.26 0.01 -28.02
CA GLU A 34 2.96 1.00 -26.97
C GLU A 34 1.61 0.76 -26.30
N HIS A 35 0.59 0.44 -27.10
CA HIS A 35 -0.75 0.20 -26.56
C HIS A 35 -0.77 -1.00 -25.62
N ARG A 36 -0.14 -2.09 -26.03
CA ARG A 36 -0.05 -3.28 -25.17
C ARG A 36 0.77 -3.02 -23.92
N ARG A 37 1.88 -2.33 -24.07
CA ARG A 37 2.76 -2.00 -22.94
C ARG A 37 2.01 -1.19 -21.91
N LEU A 38 1.40 -0.08 -22.32
CA LEU A 38 0.67 0.80 -21.40
C LEU A 38 -0.53 0.09 -20.78
N SER A 39 -1.26 -0.70 -21.58
CA SER A 39 -2.41 -1.45 -21.08
C SER A 39 -2.00 -2.42 -19.97
N MET A 40 -0.90 -3.15 -20.18
CA MET A 40 -0.43 -4.09 -19.17
C MET A 40 0.08 -3.37 -17.92
N MET A 41 0.77 -2.25 -18.10
CA MET A 41 1.26 -1.47 -16.96
C MET A 41 0.12 -0.96 -16.10
N VAL A 42 -0.93 -0.43 -16.72
CA VAL A 42 -2.10 0.07 -16.00
C VAL A 42 -2.85 -1.09 -15.32
N LEU A 43 -3.08 -2.17 -16.05
CA LEU A 43 -3.82 -3.31 -15.52
C LEU A 43 -3.15 -3.93 -14.30
N VAL A 44 -1.85 -4.17 -14.40
CA VAL A 44 -1.08 -4.79 -13.31
C VAL A 44 -0.95 -3.83 -12.14
N SER A 45 -0.75 -2.54 -12.40
CA SER A 45 -0.73 -1.52 -11.37
C SER A 45 -2.05 -1.48 -10.59
N GLN A 46 -3.18 -1.50 -11.30
CA GLN A 46 -4.50 -1.50 -10.66
C GLN A 46 -4.72 -2.75 -9.83
N LEU A 47 -4.32 -3.90 -10.36
CA LEU A 47 -4.47 -5.17 -9.64
C LEU A 47 -3.69 -5.16 -8.33
N PHE A 48 -2.42 -4.77 -8.38
CA PHE A 48 -1.58 -4.74 -7.20
C PHE A 48 -2.06 -3.69 -6.20
N ASN A 49 -2.41 -2.50 -6.67
CA ASN A 49 -2.87 -1.42 -5.80
C ASN A 49 -4.19 -1.73 -5.13
N THR A 50 -5.08 -2.45 -5.80
CA THR A 50 -6.32 -2.90 -5.17
C THR A 50 -6.03 -3.77 -3.96
N LYS A 51 -5.08 -4.69 -4.09
CA LYS A 51 -4.67 -5.54 -2.97
C LYS A 51 -4.00 -4.73 -1.86
N ALA A 52 -3.05 -3.88 -2.23
CA ALA A 52 -2.33 -3.06 -1.27
C ALA A 52 -3.27 -2.15 -0.49
N ASP A 53 -4.21 -1.50 -1.17
CA ASP A 53 -5.20 -0.62 -0.54
C ASP A 53 -6.13 -1.40 0.39
N PHE A 54 -6.53 -2.60 -0.02
CA PHE A 54 -7.36 -3.47 0.80
C PHE A 54 -6.68 -3.79 2.14
N TYR A 55 -5.39 -4.15 2.08
CA TYR A 55 -4.62 -4.44 3.29
C TYR A 55 -4.39 -3.19 4.13
N LEU A 56 -4.10 -2.07 3.48
CA LEU A 56 -3.84 -0.81 4.18
C LEU A 56 -5.03 -0.37 5.02
N GLN A 57 -6.25 -0.56 4.52
CA GLN A 57 -7.47 -0.21 5.25
C GLN A 57 -7.71 -1.07 6.49
N ARG A 58 -7.07 -2.22 6.58
CA ARG A 58 -7.31 -3.21 7.64
C ARG A 58 -6.13 -3.41 8.57
N VAL A 59 -5.01 -2.75 8.29
CA VAL A 59 -3.80 -3.02 9.05
C VAL A 59 -3.89 -2.51 10.49
N SER A 60 -3.35 -3.31 11.40
CA SER A 60 -3.16 -2.97 12.79
C SER A 60 -1.85 -3.60 13.26
N LYS A 61 -1.43 -3.29 14.46
CA LYS A 61 -0.23 -3.92 15.01
C LYS A 61 -0.37 -5.44 15.13
N ASP A 62 -1.60 -5.91 15.31
CA ASP A 62 -1.86 -7.34 15.52
C ASP A 62 -1.80 -8.15 14.25
N ASN A 63 -2.14 -7.56 13.11
CA ASN A 63 -2.18 -8.28 11.83
C ASN A 63 -1.10 -7.83 10.84
N LEU A 64 -0.22 -6.91 11.24
CA LEU A 64 0.77 -6.33 10.33
C LEU A 64 1.62 -7.39 9.63
N GLY A 65 2.12 -8.36 10.40
CA GLY A 65 2.96 -9.42 9.83
C GLY A 65 2.23 -10.24 8.78
N LEU A 66 0.96 -10.55 9.03
CA LEU A 66 0.13 -11.31 8.08
C LEU A 66 -0.10 -10.50 6.80
N LEU A 67 -0.38 -9.21 6.94
CA LEU A 67 -0.68 -8.38 5.77
C LEU A 67 0.56 -8.08 4.94
N ILE A 68 1.72 -7.92 5.60
CA ILE A 68 2.99 -7.79 4.89
C ILE A 68 3.24 -9.04 4.05
N GLN A 69 3.07 -10.22 4.66
CA GLN A 69 3.28 -11.46 3.95
C GLN A 69 2.30 -11.62 2.80
N ALA A 70 1.03 -11.27 3.02
CA ALA A 70 0.01 -11.34 1.98
C ALA A 70 0.36 -10.46 0.77
N LEU A 71 0.82 -9.24 1.03
CA LEU A 71 1.20 -8.33 -0.06
C LEU A 71 2.44 -8.83 -0.80
N GLN A 72 3.41 -9.38 -0.09
CA GLN A 72 4.59 -9.98 -0.72
C GLN A 72 4.22 -11.18 -1.57
N ASP A 73 3.27 -11.98 -1.11
CA ASP A 73 2.78 -13.14 -1.87
C ASP A 73 2.06 -12.69 -3.13
N ASP A 74 1.23 -11.65 -3.03
CA ASP A 74 0.56 -11.08 -4.21
C ASP A 74 1.57 -10.54 -5.21
N PHE A 75 2.58 -9.85 -4.74
CA PHE A 75 3.66 -9.32 -5.57
C PHE A 75 4.37 -10.45 -6.32
N THR A 76 4.72 -11.51 -5.62
CA THR A 76 5.41 -12.65 -6.20
C THR A 76 4.54 -13.35 -7.24
N LEU A 77 3.26 -13.54 -6.92
CA LEU A 77 2.32 -14.21 -7.82
C LEU A 77 2.10 -13.41 -9.10
N ILE A 78 1.84 -12.12 -8.96
CA ILE A 78 1.60 -11.24 -10.11
C ILE A 78 2.84 -11.19 -11.00
N ASN A 79 4.02 -11.06 -10.42
CA ASN A 79 5.26 -11.00 -11.18
C ASN A 79 5.58 -12.32 -11.86
N HIS A 80 5.25 -13.43 -11.24
CA HIS A 80 5.44 -14.74 -11.83
C HIS A 80 4.62 -14.88 -13.13
N TYR A 81 3.33 -14.58 -13.06
CA TYR A 81 2.46 -14.71 -14.23
C TYR A 81 2.65 -13.57 -15.22
N GLY A 82 3.10 -12.43 -14.76
CA GLY A 82 3.40 -11.29 -15.62
C GLY A 82 4.51 -11.56 -16.62
N THR A 83 5.40 -12.53 -16.35
CA THR A 83 6.47 -12.87 -17.27
C THR A 83 5.94 -13.36 -18.62
N ALA A 84 4.75 -13.96 -18.64
CA ALA A 84 4.11 -14.44 -19.87
C ALA A 84 3.55 -13.29 -20.72
N PHE A 85 3.47 -12.09 -20.18
CA PHE A 85 2.86 -10.93 -20.83
C PHE A 85 3.86 -9.81 -20.94
N GLY A 86 4.86 -9.96 -21.82
CA GLY A 86 5.88 -8.96 -22.05
C GLY A 86 6.78 -8.71 -20.84
N HIS A 87 7.04 -9.77 -20.06
CA HIS A 87 7.86 -9.68 -18.85
C HIS A 87 7.38 -8.55 -17.92
N THR A 88 6.07 -8.39 -17.82
CA THR A 88 5.45 -7.38 -16.97
C THR A 88 5.73 -7.69 -15.51
N ARG A 89 6.17 -6.68 -14.76
CA ARG A 89 6.46 -6.89 -13.35
C ARG A 89 6.32 -5.59 -12.57
N ILE A 90 5.88 -5.73 -11.33
CA ILE A 90 5.86 -4.64 -10.36
C ILE A 90 7.30 -4.41 -9.89
N GLN A 91 7.70 -3.16 -9.78
CA GLN A 91 9.06 -2.83 -9.34
C GLN A 91 9.24 -3.08 -7.84
N ASP A 92 10.42 -3.58 -7.47
CA ASP A 92 10.77 -3.80 -6.07
C ASP A 92 10.68 -2.54 -5.23
N SER A 93 11.08 -1.41 -5.81
CA SER A 93 11.01 -0.11 -5.13
C SER A 93 9.58 0.28 -4.78
N TYR A 94 8.62 -0.06 -5.62
CA TYR A 94 7.23 0.23 -5.35
C TYR A 94 6.66 -0.68 -4.25
N LEU A 95 7.03 -1.96 -4.29
CA LEU A 95 6.67 -2.87 -3.20
C LEU A 95 7.17 -2.32 -1.86
N ALA A 96 8.42 -1.86 -1.83
CA ALA A 96 9.01 -1.30 -0.61
C ALA A 96 8.20 -0.13 -0.07
N LEU A 97 7.72 0.76 -0.95
CA LEU A 97 6.87 1.88 -0.54
C LEU A 97 5.57 1.41 0.08
N ARG A 98 4.90 0.44 -0.54
CA ARG A 98 3.63 -0.06 -0.04
C ARG A 98 3.80 -0.81 1.28
N LEU A 99 4.90 -1.53 1.45
CA LEU A 99 5.21 -2.18 2.73
C LEU A 99 5.47 -1.16 3.83
N GLU A 100 6.17 -0.08 3.50
CA GLU A 100 6.43 1.00 4.45
C GLU A 100 5.14 1.68 4.89
N GLU A 101 4.22 1.91 3.95
CA GLU A 101 2.88 2.41 4.26
C GLU A 101 2.19 1.55 5.31
N LEU A 102 2.20 0.23 5.12
CA LEU A 102 1.57 -0.68 6.07
C LEU A 102 2.18 -0.56 7.45
N LYS A 103 3.51 -0.51 7.51
CA LYS A 103 4.23 -0.43 8.79
C LYS A 103 3.90 0.85 9.55
N PHE A 104 3.92 1.99 8.87
CA PHE A 104 3.63 3.27 9.53
C PHE A 104 2.15 3.45 9.81
N ALA A 105 1.27 2.91 9.00
CA ALA A 105 -0.16 2.91 9.30
C ALA A 105 -0.47 2.10 10.55
N ALA A 106 0.16 0.92 10.69
CA ALA A 106 0.00 0.09 11.87
C ALA A 106 0.55 0.79 13.12
N LEU A 107 1.71 1.42 12.99
CA LEU A 107 2.33 2.16 14.09
C LEU A 107 1.44 3.31 14.52
N LEU A 108 0.94 4.09 13.57
CA LEU A 108 0.09 5.23 13.86
C LEU A 108 -1.19 4.81 14.56
N GLU A 109 -1.81 3.74 14.10
CA GLU A 109 -3.01 3.21 14.74
C GLU A 109 -2.74 2.76 16.17
N SER A 110 -1.61 2.09 16.39
CA SER A 110 -1.20 1.66 17.73
C SER A 110 -1.05 2.87 18.67
N LEU A 111 -0.44 3.95 18.20
CA LEU A 111 -0.25 5.15 18.97
C LEU A 111 -1.57 5.87 19.24
N LYS A 112 -2.47 5.89 18.26
CA LYS A 112 -3.80 6.47 18.44
C LYS A 112 -4.61 5.69 19.47
N SER A 113 -4.55 4.36 19.44
CA SER A 113 -5.23 3.53 20.43
C SER A 113 -4.77 3.85 21.84
N SER A 114 -3.48 4.06 22.04
CA SER A 114 -2.94 4.45 23.35
C SER A 114 -3.47 5.81 23.78
N ASP A 115 -3.48 6.78 22.87
CA ASP A 115 -3.98 8.12 23.16
C ASP A 115 -5.47 8.13 23.47
N LEU A 116 -6.22 7.26 22.80
CA LEU A 116 -7.67 7.29 22.86
C LEU A 116 -8.25 6.46 23.98
N GLN A 117 -7.41 5.83 24.79
CA GLN A 117 -7.88 5.01 25.90
C GLN A 117 -8.82 5.78 26.82
N PHE A 118 -8.49 7.04 27.11
CA PHE A 118 -9.27 7.87 28.02
C PHE A 118 -10.24 8.82 27.33
N GLN A 119 -10.23 8.89 26.01
CA GLN A 119 -11.16 9.71 25.23
C GLN A 119 -12.14 8.88 24.42
N ALA A 120 -12.21 7.61 24.71
CA ALA A 120 -13.01 6.65 23.92
C ALA A 120 -14.47 7.05 23.80
N ASP A 121 -15.08 7.54 24.88
CA ASP A 121 -16.49 7.89 24.88
C ASP A 121 -16.81 9.03 23.92
N ILE A 122 -15.95 10.02 23.88
CA ILE A 122 -16.14 11.17 22.98
C ILE A 122 -16.06 10.74 21.53
N LEU A 123 -15.11 9.86 21.23
CA LEU A 123 -14.90 9.40 19.87
C LEU A 123 -15.97 8.45 19.36
N VAL A 124 -16.56 7.68 20.26
CA VAL A 124 -17.66 6.79 19.90
C VAL A 124 -18.84 7.60 19.37
N GLU A 125 -19.14 8.74 19.96
CA GLU A 125 -20.23 9.60 19.47
C GLU A 125 -19.97 10.08 18.05
N ASP A 126 -18.73 10.50 17.77
CA ASP A 126 -18.36 10.96 16.44
C ASP A 126 -18.54 9.86 15.40
N ARG A 127 -18.22 8.64 15.74
CA ARG A 127 -18.38 7.49 14.86
C ARG A 127 -19.83 7.16 14.57
N VAL A 128 -20.67 7.30 15.56
CA VAL A 128 -22.11 7.00 15.42
C VAL A 128 -22.76 7.98 14.46
N LEU A 129 -22.28 9.20 14.39
CA LEU A 129 -22.82 10.22 13.51
C LEU A 129 -22.47 10.00 12.03
N HIS A 130 -21.53 9.14 11.77
CA HIS A 130 -21.13 8.80 10.42
C HIS A 130 -21.79 7.54 9.95
#